data_aef0404bb8e3c2e91cd97d89fb4b1e0e
#
_entry.id   aef0404bb8e3c2e91cd97d89fb4b1e0e
#
_cell.length_a   1.000
_cell.length_b   1.000
_cell.length_c   1.000
_cell.angle_alpha   90.00
_cell.angle_beta   90.00
_cell.angle_gamma   90.00
#
_symmetry.space_group_name_H-M   'P 1'
#
loop_
_entity.id
_entity.type
_entity.pdbx_description
1 polymer ?
#
loop_
_entity_poly.entity_id
_entity_poly.type
_entity_poly.pdbx_seq_one_letter_code
_entity_poly.pdbx_strand_id
1 'polypeptide(L)'
;KSLERVFSAYHPQIVIHAAAHKHVPLMEKNCIEAVYNNVFGTKNLVELCEEHAVERFMMVSTDKAVNPTNVMGATKRMCEMIVGSASTWGTACYSATRFGNVLGSAGSVIPLFKRQIASGGPITLTDRRIIRYFMTIPEASQLVLESGAMAKNGELFVLDMGQPVKILDLAQSMIRLSGVSGIEIVETGLRPGEKLYEELLVKTEDLDKTENSLIFVEKDTPLPKSELERR
;
A
#
# COMPACT_ATOMS: atom_id res chain seq x y z
N LYS A 1 20.27 -4.30 -13.67
CA LYS A 1 20.74 -3.62 -14.91
C LYS A 1 19.95 -2.34 -15.27
N SER A 2 18.61 -2.33 -15.31
CA SER A 2 17.84 -1.11 -15.68
C SER A 2 17.88 -0.08 -14.56
N LEU A 3 17.58 -0.47 -13.34
CA LEU A 3 17.63 0.41 -12.16
C LEU A 3 19.06 0.92 -11.90
N GLU A 4 20.05 0.05 -11.98
CA GLU A 4 21.46 0.39 -11.84
C GLU A 4 21.89 1.53 -12.77
N ARG A 5 21.46 1.49 -14.05
CA ARG A 5 21.70 2.59 -15.00
C ARG A 5 21.06 3.92 -14.55
N VAL A 6 19.88 3.85 -13.99
CA VAL A 6 19.20 5.05 -13.47
C VAL A 6 19.98 5.62 -12.29
N PHE A 7 20.34 4.79 -11.31
CA PHE A 7 21.13 5.23 -10.16
C PHE A 7 22.49 5.81 -10.56
N SER A 8 23.20 5.14 -11.47
CA SER A 8 24.49 5.63 -11.97
C SER A 8 24.38 6.93 -12.78
N ALA A 9 23.27 7.15 -13.49
CA ALA A 9 23.08 8.36 -14.30
C ALA A 9 22.59 9.57 -13.50
N TYR A 10 21.75 9.36 -12.49
CA TYR A 10 21.06 10.44 -11.79
C TYR A 10 21.52 10.66 -10.35
N HIS A 11 22.24 9.70 -9.74
CA HIS A 11 22.73 9.77 -8.36
C HIS A 11 21.66 10.27 -7.38
N PRO A 12 20.51 9.58 -7.25
CA PRO A 12 19.41 10.07 -6.44
C PRO A 12 19.79 10.14 -4.97
N GLN A 13 19.51 11.26 -4.32
CA GLN A 13 19.68 11.43 -2.87
C GLN A 13 18.48 10.87 -2.11
N ILE A 14 17.29 10.92 -2.71
CA ILE A 14 16.04 10.44 -2.13
C ILE A 14 15.39 9.47 -3.09
N VAL A 15 14.97 8.32 -2.57
CA VAL A 15 14.22 7.31 -3.33
C VAL A 15 12.85 7.10 -2.69
N ILE A 16 11.78 7.30 -3.47
CA ILE A 16 10.41 6.98 -3.07
C ILE A 16 9.94 5.77 -3.87
N HIS A 17 9.82 4.63 -3.19
CA HIS A 17 9.46 3.37 -3.79
C HIS A 17 7.94 3.13 -3.72
N ALA A 18 7.22 3.52 -4.77
CA ALA A 18 5.78 3.30 -4.91
C ALA A 18 5.41 2.18 -5.92
N ALA A 19 6.41 1.51 -6.48
CA ALA A 19 6.19 0.46 -7.48
C ALA A 19 5.86 -0.89 -6.82
N ALA A 20 4.74 -1.50 -7.22
CA ALA A 20 4.37 -2.85 -6.83
C ALA A 20 3.26 -3.41 -7.73
N HIS A 21 3.18 -4.73 -7.82
CA HIS A 21 1.98 -5.41 -8.28
C HIS A 21 0.95 -5.45 -7.15
N LYS A 22 -0.13 -4.67 -7.28
CA LYS A 22 -1.08 -4.39 -6.18
C LYS A 22 -2.42 -5.14 -6.27
N HIS A 23 -2.73 -5.74 -7.43
CA HIS A 23 -4.04 -6.36 -7.64
C HIS A 23 -4.12 -7.74 -6.98
N VAL A 24 -4.86 -7.81 -5.84
CA VAL A 24 -4.99 -9.04 -5.05
C VAL A 24 -5.40 -10.24 -5.92
N PRO A 25 -6.52 -10.23 -6.67
CA PRO A 25 -6.93 -11.41 -7.44
C PRO A 25 -5.96 -11.82 -8.55
N LEU A 26 -5.18 -10.86 -9.10
CA LEU A 26 -4.16 -11.18 -10.09
C LEU A 26 -2.93 -11.82 -9.44
N MET A 27 -2.55 -11.36 -8.26
CA MET A 27 -1.37 -11.90 -7.54
C MET A 27 -1.65 -13.28 -6.96
N GLU A 28 -2.88 -13.60 -6.58
CA GLU A 28 -3.28 -14.97 -6.23
C GLU A 28 -3.04 -15.98 -7.36
N LYS A 29 -3.15 -15.54 -8.61
CA LYS A 29 -2.90 -16.36 -9.80
C LYS A 29 -1.46 -16.29 -10.31
N ASN A 30 -0.67 -15.32 -9.85
CA ASN A 30 0.68 -15.03 -10.32
C ASN A 30 1.63 -14.80 -9.14
N CYS A 31 1.67 -15.75 -8.20
CA CYS A 31 2.43 -15.64 -6.95
C CYS A 31 3.93 -15.40 -7.18
N ILE A 32 4.52 -16.11 -8.14
CA ILE A 32 5.95 -15.99 -8.46
C ILE A 32 6.26 -14.56 -8.94
N GLU A 33 5.45 -14.02 -9.84
CA GLU A 33 5.61 -12.65 -10.34
C GLU A 33 5.44 -11.61 -9.23
N ALA A 34 4.49 -11.83 -8.31
CA ALA A 34 4.32 -10.97 -7.14
C ALA A 34 5.58 -10.94 -6.26
N VAL A 35 6.19 -12.09 -6.01
CA VAL A 35 7.43 -12.19 -5.23
C VAL A 35 8.59 -11.52 -5.97
N TYR A 36 8.80 -11.82 -7.24
CA TYR A 36 9.90 -11.23 -8.01
C TYR A 36 9.77 -9.70 -8.09
N ASN A 37 8.61 -9.18 -8.44
CA ASN A 37 8.44 -7.75 -8.61
C ASN A 37 8.44 -7.00 -7.27
N ASN A 38 7.67 -7.49 -6.28
CA ASN A 38 7.50 -6.76 -5.03
C ASN A 38 8.68 -7.00 -4.08
N VAL A 39 9.03 -8.25 -3.79
CA VAL A 39 10.03 -8.59 -2.78
C VAL A 39 11.44 -8.38 -3.31
N PHE A 40 11.80 -9.07 -4.39
CA PHE A 40 13.15 -8.91 -4.97
C PHE A 40 13.37 -7.53 -5.58
N GLY A 41 12.29 -6.90 -6.12
CA GLY A 41 12.36 -5.50 -6.57
C GLY A 41 12.70 -4.54 -5.44
N THR A 42 12.08 -4.70 -4.27
CA THR A 42 12.39 -3.89 -3.07
C THR A 42 13.81 -4.19 -2.56
N LYS A 43 14.21 -5.46 -2.49
CA LYS A 43 15.56 -5.85 -2.08
C LYS A 43 16.62 -5.22 -2.99
N ASN A 44 16.46 -5.33 -4.30
CA ASN A 44 17.38 -4.73 -5.28
C ASN A 44 17.47 -3.21 -5.13
N LEU A 45 16.35 -2.53 -4.81
CA LEU A 45 16.37 -1.09 -4.60
C LEU A 45 17.12 -0.71 -3.31
N VAL A 46 16.95 -1.46 -2.23
CA VAL A 46 17.69 -1.26 -0.98
C VAL A 46 19.21 -1.44 -1.22
N GLU A 47 19.60 -2.51 -1.93
CA GLU A 47 21.01 -2.75 -2.26
C GLU A 47 21.60 -1.60 -3.11
N LEU A 48 20.87 -1.14 -4.13
CA LEU A 48 21.30 0.01 -4.94
C LEU A 48 21.38 1.31 -4.14
N CYS A 49 20.50 1.52 -3.17
CA CYS A 49 20.56 2.69 -2.31
C CYS A 49 21.86 2.73 -1.50
N GLU A 50 22.32 1.58 -0.99
CA GLU A 50 23.60 1.48 -0.29
C GLU A 50 24.80 1.65 -1.24
N GLU A 51 24.78 1.00 -2.43
CA GLU A 51 25.85 1.11 -3.42
C GLU A 51 26.04 2.54 -3.96
N HIS A 52 24.96 3.32 -4.02
CA HIS A 52 24.96 4.69 -4.55
C HIS A 52 24.83 5.79 -3.49
N ALA A 53 25.02 5.46 -2.20
CA ALA A 53 24.98 6.39 -1.08
C ALA A 53 23.73 7.28 -1.04
N VAL A 54 22.55 6.68 -1.25
CA VAL A 54 21.26 7.35 -1.11
C VAL A 54 21.08 7.80 0.34
N GLU A 55 20.61 9.02 0.56
CA GLU A 55 20.42 9.56 1.90
C GLU A 55 19.11 9.06 2.55
N ARG A 56 18.02 8.96 1.77
CA ARG A 56 16.69 8.58 2.27
C ARG A 56 15.97 7.63 1.34
N PHE A 57 15.38 6.60 1.92
CA PHE A 57 14.52 5.65 1.22
C PHE A 57 13.16 5.57 1.91
N MET A 58 12.09 5.92 1.19
CA MET A 58 10.71 5.80 1.65
C MET A 58 9.95 4.79 0.80
N MET A 59 9.40 3.75 1.43
CA MET A 59 8.56 2.77 0.75
C MET A 59 7.08 3.05 1.01
N VAL A 60 6.29 3.07 -0.07
CA VAL A 60 4.83 3.05 0.02
C VAL A 60 4.34 1.64 0.31
N SER A 61 3.65 1.44 1.43
CA SER A 61 3.03 0.18 1.83
C SER A 61 1.49 0.25 1.80
N THR A 62 0.82 -0.72 2.42
CA THR A 62 -0.62 -0.89 2.35
C THR A 62 -1.18 -1.53 3.64
N ASP A 63 -2.44 -1.25 3.95
CA ASP A 63 -3.25 -1.93 4.96
C ASP A 63 -3.26 -3.46 4.81
N LYS A 64 -3.12 -3.97 3.58
CA LYS A 64 -3.12 -5.41 3.28
C LYS A 64 -1.84 -6.14 3.73
N ALA A 65 -0.80 -5.40 4.13
CA ALA A 65 0.39 -5.95 4.78
C ALA A 65 0.15 -6.31 6.26
N VAL A 66 -0.97 -5.84 6.85
CA VAL A 66 -1.38 -6.19 8.20
C VAL A 66 -2.13 -7.52 8.19
N ASN A 67 -1.66 -8.48 8.99
CA ASN A 67 -2.26 -9.83 9.06
C ASN A 67 -2.62 -10.36 7.65
N PRO A 68 -1.65 -10.48 6.72
CA PRO A 68 -1.92 -10.73 5.32
C PRO A 68 -2.62 -12.07 5.10
N THR A 69 -3.73 -12.05 4.37
CA THR A 69 -4.51 -13.24 3.98
C THR A 69 -4.41 -13.54 2.49
N ASN A 70 -3.54 -12.81 1.79
CA ASN A 70 -3.34 -12.93 0.35
C ASN A 70 -1.88 -12.70 -0.02
N VAL A 71 -1.49 -13.19 -1.20
CA VAL A 71 -0.11 -13.13 -1.72
C VAL A 71 0.40 -11.70 -1.82
N MET A 72 -0.42 -10.78 -2.35
CA MET A 72 -0.02 -9.38 -2.49
C MET A 72 0.30 -8.74 -1.12
N GLY A 73 -0.56 -8.92 -0.14
CA GLY A 73 -0.34 -8.45 1.23
C GLY A 73 0.90 -9.06 1.87
N ALA A 74 1.09 -10.38 1.71
CA ALA A 74 2.28 -11.08 2.21
C ALA A 74 3.58 -10.55 1.57
N THR A 75 3.60 -10.31 0.25
CA THR A 75 4.75 -9.70 -0.41
C THR A 75 5.04 -8.29 0.08
N LYS A 76 4.01 -7.48 0.35
CA LYS A 76 4.19 -6.13 0.90
C LYS A 76 4.68 -6.16 2.36
N ARG A 77 4.20 -7.11 3.18
CA ARG A 77 4.75 -7.30 4.54
C ARG A 77 6.22 -7.70 4.48
N MET A 78 6.62 -8.59 3.58
CA MET A 78 8.04 -8.90 3.37
C MET A 78 8.85 -7.66 2.96
N CYS A 79 8.30 -6.80 2.10
CA CYS A 79 8.95 -5.53 1.75
C CYS A 79 9.15 -4.62 2.97
N GLU A 80 8.14 -4.51 3.86
CA GLU A 80 8.28 -3.77 5.13
C GLU A 80 9.41 -4.34 6.00
N MET A 81 9.49 -5.67 6.10
CA MET A 81 10.56 -6.35 6.83
C MET A 81 11.95 -6.10 6.22
N ILE A 82 12.07 -6.08 4.89
CA ILE A 82 13.32 -5.77 4.18
C ILE A 82 13.77 -4.34 4.47
N VAL A 83 12.85 -3.38 4.33
CA VAL A 83 13.12 -1.96 4.57
C VAL A 83 13.45 -1.70 6.04
N GLY A 84 12.66 -2.27 6.96
CA GLY A 84 12.96 -2.20 8.40
C GLY A 84 14.30 -2.84 8.74
N SER A 85 14.61 -4.04 8.21
CA SER A 85 15.92 -4.66 8.42
C SER A 85 17.08 -3.80 7.89
N ALA A 86 16.90 -3.15 6.74
CA ALA A 86 17.91 -2.27 6.16
C ALA A 86 18.32 -1.13 7.11
N SER A 87 17.41 -0.61 7.91
CA SER A 87 17.71 0.41 8.92
C SER A 87 18.70 -0.03 9.99
N THR A 88 18.92 -1.34 10.16
CA THR A 88 19.85 -1.89 11.18
C THR A 88 21.29 -2.02 10.69
N TRP A 89 21.52 -1.97 9.38
CA TRP A 89 22.85 -2.19 8.79
C TRP A 89 23.20 -1.23 7.65
N GLY A 90 22.21 -0.56 7.07
CA GLY A 90 22.43 0.39 5.99
C GLY A 90 22.84 1.76 6.48
N THR A 91 23.24 2.61 5.53
CA THR A 91 23.68 4.01 5.76
C THR A 91 22.58 5.01 5.45
N ALA A 92 21.64 4.66 4.57
CA ALA A 92 20.48 5.48 4.28
C ALA A 92 19.47 5.50 5.43
N CYS A 93 18.65 6.55 5.50
CA CYS A 93 17.48 6.59 6.38
C CYS A 93 16.34 5.82 5.72
N TYR A 94 16.06 4.60 6.19
CA TYR A 94 15.02 3.72 5.68
C TYR A 94 13.71 3.90 6.44
N SER A 95 12.59 4.02 5.71
CA SER A 95 11.26 4.10 6.30
C SER A 95 10.19 3.57 5.34
N ALA A 96 9.01 3.28 5.88
CA ALA A 96 7.85 2.89 5.09
C ALA A 96 6.60 3.61 5.59
N THR A 97 5.62 3.82 4.69
CA THR A 97 4.33 4.40 5.05
C THR A 97 3.20 3.50 4.61
N ARG A 98 2.34 3.11 5.55
CA ARG A 98 1.18 2.24 5.36
C ARG A 98 -0.09 3.08 5.33
N PHE A 99 -0.95 2.84 4.33
CA PHE A 99 -2.27 3.43 4.24
C PHE A 99 -3.25 2.52 3.49
N GLY A 100 -4.54 2.85 3.54
CA GLY A 100 -5.62 2.08 2.92
C GLY A 100 -5.80 2.37 1.43
N ASN A 101 -7.06 2.41 0.97
CA ASN A 101 -7.32 2.62 -0.45
C ASN A 101 -7.22 4.10 -0.82
N VAL A 102 -6.82 4.34 -2.08
CA VAL A 102 -6.73 5.67 -2.66
C VAL A 102 -7.82 5.83 -3.72
N LEU A 103 -8.59 6.90 -3.61
CA LEU A 103 -9.71 7.20 -4.50
C LEU A 103 -9.23 7.38 -5.95
N GLY A 104 -9.90 6.70 -6.88
CA GLY A 104 -9.64 6.86 -8.30
C GLY A 104 -8.35 6.21 -8.82
N SER A 105 -7.63 5.44 -8.00
CA SER A 105 -6.42 4.72 -8.44
C SER A 105 -6.74 3.69 -9.54
N ALA A 106 -5.77 3.45 -10.44
CA ALA A 106 -5.93 2.52 -11.55
C ALA A 106 -6.40 1.13 -11.09
N GLY A 107 -7.44 0.57 -11.74
CA GLY A 107 -8.03 -0.72 -11.42
C GLY A 107 -8.79 -0.78 -10.08
N SER A 108 -9.03 0.34 -9.41
CA SER A 108 -9.83 0.41 -8.19
C SER A 108 -11.34 0.41 -8.46
N VAL A 109 -12.13 0.34 -7.40
CA VAL A 109 -13.59 0.23 -7.45
C VAL A 109 -14.27 1.42 -8.15
N ILE A 110 -13.77 2.65 -7.96
CA ILE A 110 -14.39 3.84 -8.56
C ILE A 110 -14.31 3.85 -10.09
N PRO A 111 -13.14 3.65 -10.73
CA PRO A 111 -13.08 3.50 -12.18
C PRO A 111 -13.92 2.33 -12.71
N LEU A 112 -14.03 1.23 -11.95
CA LEU A 112 -14.88 0.10 -12.33
C LEU A 112 -16.35 0.52 -12.35
N PHE A 113 -16.86 1.10 -11.26
CA PHE A 113 -18.26 1.54 -11.15
C PHE A 113 -18.60 2.61 -12.19
N LYS A 114 -17.69 3.57 -12.46
CA LYS A 114 -17.89 4.55 -13.54
C LYS A 114 -18.13 3.88 -14.89
N ARG A 115 -17.32 2.89 -15.25
CA ARG A 115 -17.51 2.15 -16.52
C ARG A 115 -18.81 1.37 -16.52
N GLN A 116 -19.18 0.69 -15.44
CA GLN A 116 -20.42 -0.08 -15.34
C GLN A 116 -21.64 0.83 -15.45
N ILE A 117 -21.66 1.98 -14.80
CA ILE A 117 -22.73 2.97 -14.90
C ILE A 117 -22.83 3.49 -16.35
N ALA A 118 -21.71 3.84 -16.98
CA ALA A 118 -21.69 4.33 -18.36
C ALA A 118 -22.20 3.29 -19.38
N SER A 119 -22.08 1.99 -19.05
CA SER A 119 -22.58 0.87 -19.87
C SER A 119 -24.04 0.48 -19.55
N GLY A 120 -24.74 1.22 -18.68
CA GLY A 120 -26.11 0.90 -18.27
C GLY A 120 -26.23 -0.12 -17.14
N GLY A 121 -25.14 -0.49 -16.50
CA GLY A 121 -25.08 -1.42 -15.38
C GLY A 121 -24.94 -2.90 -15.82
N PRO A 122 -25.10 -3.86 -14.89
CA PRO A 122 -25.22 -3.62 -13.45
C PRO A 122 -23.90 -3.21 -12.81
N ILE A 123 -23.95 -2.55 -11.63
CA ILE A 123 -22.79 -2.43 -10.74
C ILE A 123 -22.60 -3.77 -10.04
N THR A 124 -21.34 -4.26 -10.02
CA THR A 124 -20.99 -5.51 -9.34
C THR A 124 -20.29 -5.22 -8.01
N LEU A 125 -20.84 -5.75 -6.91
CA LEU A 125 -20.23 -5.77 -5.58
C LEU A 125 -19.79 -7.20 -5.26
N THR A 126 -18.67 -7.35 -4.60
CA THR A 126 -18.24 -8.66 -4.11
C THR A 126 -18.99 -9.09 -2.84
N ASP A 127 -19.34 -8.16 -1.97
CA ASP A 127 -20.20 -8.38 -0.80
C ASP A 127 -20.73 -7.02 -0.30
N ARG A 128 -22.01 -6.96 0.13
CA ARG A 128 -22.66 -5.73 0.61
C ARG A 128 -22.11 -5.23 1.94
N ARG A 129 -21.45 -6.10 2.70
CA ARG A 129 -20.87 -5.77 4.02
C ARG A 129 -19.49 -5.15 3.92
N ILE A 130 -18.85 -5.18 2.75
CA ILE A 130 -17.48 -4.68 2.60
C ILE A 130 -17.40 -3.21 2.97
N ILE A 131 -16.45 -2.92 3.83
CA ILE A 131 -16.04 -1.57 4.18
C ILE A 131 -14.58 -1.34 3.80
N ARG A 132 -14.24 -0.12 3.43
CA ARG A 132 -12.86 0.30 3.11
C ARG A 132 -12.61 1.71 3.59
N TYR A 133 -11.36 1.97 3.92
CA TYR A 133 -10.88 3.32 4.19
C TYR A 133 -10.43 3.96 2.90
N PHE A 134 -10.69 5.25 2.74
CA PHE A 134 -10.32 5.98 1.53
C PHE A 134 -9.63 7.30 1.85
N MET A 135 -8.64 7.62 1.04
CA MET A 135 -7.93 8.89 1.01
C MET A 135 -7.81 9.36 -0.43
N THR A 136 -7.71 10.65 -0.69
CA THR A 136 -7.41 11.14 -2.04
C THR A 136 -5.94 10.92 -2.39
N ILE A 137 -5.61 10.89 -3.69
CA ILE A 137 -4.21 10.77 -4.14
C ILE A 137 -3.35 11.93 -3.62
N PRO A 138 -3.78 13.22 -3.72
CA PRO A 138 -3.00 14.33 -3.19
C PRO A 138 -2.73 14.22 -1.69
N GLU A 139 -3.74 13.88 -0.87
CA GLU A 139 -3.57 13.67 0.58
C GLU A 139 -2.55 12.57 0.86
N ALA A 140 -2.72 11.39 0.27
CA ALA A 140 -1.79 10.27 0.46
C ALA A 140 -0.36 10.65 0.05
N SER A 141 -0.20 11.32 -1.10
CA SER A 141 1.11 11.72 -1.60
C SER A 141 1.79 12.73 -0.67
N GLN A 142 1.05 13.72 -0.19
CA GLN A 142 1.57 14.72 0.74
C GLN A 142 2.00 14.09 2.06
N LEU A 143 1.18 13.23 2.65
CA LEU A 143 1.49 12.56 3.92
C LEU A 143 2.65 11.56 3.78
N VAL A 144 2.82 10.91 2.63
CA VAL A 144 3.99 10.06 2.34
C VAL A 144 5.27 10.90 2.29
N LEU A 145 5.24 12.05 1.62
CA LEU A 145 6.40 12.96 1.57
C LEU A 145 6.75 13.49 2.96
N GLU A 146 5.76 13.86 3.74
CA GLU A 146 5.92 14.36 5.10
C GLU A 146 6.46 13.25 6.04
N SER A 147 5.93 12.02 5.95
CA SER A 147 6.47 10.87 6.68
C SER A 147 7.96 10.64 6.34
N GLY A 148 8.31 10.69 5.04
CA GLY A 148 9.70 10.55 4.61
C GLY A 148 10.62 11.67 5.10
N ALA A 149 10.11 12.90 5.20
CA ALA A 149 10.88 14.04 5.69
C ALA A 149 11.14 13.94 7.20
N MET A 150 10.16 13.49 7.99
CA MET A 150 10.29 13.36 9.45
C MET A 150 10.97 12.06 9.90
N ALA A 151 11.18 11.10 9.00
CA ALA A 151 11.76 9.80 9.34
C ALA A 151 13.17 9.95 9.93
N LYS A 152 13.43 9.19 11.02
CA LYS A 152 14.72 9.14 11.70
C LYS A 152 15.55 7.94 11.32
N ASN A 153 14.98 6.82 11.08
CA ASN A 153 15.46 5.57 10.49
C ASN A 153 14.71 4.36 11.10
N GLY A 154 14.14 3.54 10.25
CA GLY A 154 13.48 2.28 10.63
C GLY A 154 11.99 2.41 10.93
N GLU A 155 11.40 3.61 10.87
CA GLU A 155 9.99 3.78 11.19
C GLU A 155 9.07 3.20 10.12
N LEU A 156 8.00 2.58 10.60
CA LEU A 156 6.83 2.23 9.82
C LEU A 156 5.71 3.21 10.18
N PHE A 157 5.48 4.17 9.32
CA PHE A 157 4.40 5.13 9.49
C PHE A 157 3.06 4.54 9.08
N VAL A 158 2.00 4.96 9.78
CA VAL A 158 0.61 4.59 9.49
C VAL A 158 -0.21 5.86 9.38
N LEU A 159 -0.90 6.04 8.25
CA LEU A 159 -1.73 7.21 8.04
C LEU A 159 -3.13 7.02 8.64
N ASP A 160 -3.65 8.07 9.27
CA ASP A 160 -5.05 8.12 9.65
C ASP A 160 -5.93 8.18 8.39
N MET A 161 -6.75 7.17 8.22
CA MET A 161 -7.64 7.05 7.06
C MET A 161 -9.05 7.60 7.33
N GLY A 162 -9.26 8.19 8.50
CA GLY A 162 -10.58 8.70 8.92
C GLY A 162 -11.63 7.60 9.06
N GLN A 163 -12.85 7.88 8.64
CA GLN A 163 -13.98 6.97 8.80
C GLN A 163 -14.06 5.93 7.67
N PRO A 164 -14.40 4.68 8.00
CA PRO A 164 -14.60 3.65 7.00
C PRO A 164 -15.87 3.89 6.17
N VAL A 165 -15.82 3.55 4.90
CA VAL A 165 -16.92 3.72 3.93
C VAL A 165 -17.41 2.34 3.47
N LYS A 166 -18.73 2.11 3.51
CA LYS A 166 -19.34 0.94 2.88
C LYS A 166 -19.27 1.07 1.36
N ILE A 167 -18.79 0.02 0.69
CA ILE A 167 -18.70 0.03 -0.77
C ILE A 167 -20.08 0.09 -1.42
N LEU A 168 -21.11 -0.46 -0.77
CA LEU A 168 -22.50 -0.32 -1.20
C LEU A 168 -22.95 1.15 -1.23
N ASP A 169 -22.66 1.92 -0.16
CA ASP A 169 -23.04 3.33 -0.07
C ASP A 169 -22.31 4.18 -1.11
N LEU A 170 -21.05 3.84 -1.38
CA LEU A 170 -20.27 4.43 -2.47
C LEU A 170 -20.92 4.17 -3.83
N ALA A 171 -21.32 2.92 -4.12
CA ALA A 171 -22.00 2.55 -5.35
C ALA A 171 -23.31 3.31 -5.55
N GLN A 172 -24.16 3.35 -4.52
CA GLN A 172 -25.44 4.09 -4.53
C GLN A 172 -25.22 5.59 -4.76
N SER A 173 -24.21 6.18 -4.11
CA SER A 173 -23.87 7.58 -4.29
C SER A 173 -23.39 7.89 -5.70
N MET A 174 -22.60 6.99 -6.29
CA MET A 174 -22.14 7.14 -7.68
C MET A 174 -23.27 7.04 -8.69
N ILE A 175 -24.23 6.11 -8.50
CA ILE A 175 -25.45 6.01 -9.35
C ILE A 175 -26.22 7.32 -9.26
N ARG A 176 -26.51 7.81 -8.04
CA ARG A 176 -27.26 9.04 -7.83
C ARG A 176 -26.60 10.24 -8.51
N LEU A 177 -25.29 10.38 -8.35
CA LEU A 177 -24.51 11.50 -8.92
C LEU A 177 -24.38 11.40 -10.46
N SER A 178 -24.50 10.21 -11.04
CA SER A 178 -24.45 10.03 -12.50
C SER A 178 -25.71 10.51 -13.21
N GLY A 179 -26.84 10.64 -12.50
CA GLY A 179 -28.15 10.93 -13.08
C GLY A 179 -28.75 9.78 -13.89
N VAL A 180 -28.09 8.62 -13.96
CA VAL A 180 -28.59 7.44 -14.70
C VAL A 180 -29.54 6.65 -13.79
N SER A 181 -30.77 6.38 -14.28
CA SER A 181 -31.77 5.58 -13.58
C SER A 181 -31.71 4.10 -13.98
N GLY A 182 -32.26 3.23 -13.12
CA GLY A 182 -32.42 1.80 -13.43
C GLY A 182 -31.13 0.97 -13.34
N ILE A 183 -30.07 1.49 -12.74
CA ILE A 183 -28.83 0.73 -12.50
C ILE A 183 -29.02 -0.22 -11.32
N GLU A 184 -28.94 -1.51 -11.58
CA GLU A 184 -28.97 -2.55 -10.55
C GLU A 184 -27.60 -2.73 -9.88
N ILE A 185 -27.61 -3.16 -8.60
CA ILE A 185 -26.42 -3.56 -7.87
C ILE A 185 -26.50 -5.06 -7.61
N VAL A 186 -25.60 -5.82 -8.22
CA VAL A 186 -25.51 -7.28 -8.15
C VAL A 186 -24.34 -7.71 -7.28
N GLU A 187 -24.58 -8.71 -6.42
CA GLU A 187 -23.56 -9.30 -5.56
C GLU A 187 -22.92 -10.51 -6.26
N THR A 188 -21.58 -10.54 -6.33
CA THR A 188 -20.83 -11.56 -7.08
C THR A 188 -20.08 -12.56 -6.20
N GLY A 189 -20.05 -12.34 -4.89
CA GLY A 189 -19.25 -13.12 -3.95
C GLY A 189 -17.80 -12.59 -3.80
N LEU A 190 -17.20 -12.90 -2.66
CA LEU A 190 -15.82 -12.52 -2.35
C LEU A 190 -14.83 -13.22 -3.30
N ARG A 191 -13.84 -12.50 -3.75
CA ARG A 191 -12.76 -13.03 -4.57
C ARG A 191 -11.68 -13.69 -3.68
N PRO A 192 -10.88 -14.63 -4.20
CA PRO A 192 -9.76 -15.20 -3.47
C PRO A 192 -8.85 -14.11 -2.87
N GLY A 193 -8.52 -14.25 -1.59
CA GLY A 193 -7.67 -13.31 -0.86
C GLY A 193 -8.33 -11.99 -0.44
N GLU A 194 -9.61 -11.75 -0.76
CA GLU A 194 -10.31 -10.52 -0.38
C GLU A 194 -10.87 -10.61 1.06
N LYS A 195 -10.59 -9.58 1.87
CA LYS A 195 -11.14 -9.42 3.22
C LYS A 195 -12.46 -8.64 3.19
N LEU A 196 -13.39 -8.97 4.10
CA LEU A 196 -14.58 -8.13 4.34
C LEU A 196 -14.18 -6.77 4.95
N TYR A 197 -13.27 -6.81 5.90
CA TYR A 197 -12.76 -5.65 6.63
C TYR A 197 -11.23 -5.62 6.51
N GLU A 198 -10.68 -4.45 6.18
CA GLU A 198 -9.22 -4.23 6.18
C GLU A 198 -8.80 -3.62 7.51
N GLU A 199 -7.61 -4.00 7.96
CA GLU A 199 -7.00 -3.54 9.20
C GLU A 199 -5.82 -2.63 8.86
N LEU A 200 -5.76 -1.45 9.48
CA LEU A 200 -4.60 -0.55 9.31
C LEU A 200 -3.46 -0.91 10.26
N LEU A 201 -3.79 -1.59 11.36
CA LEU A 201 -2.92 -1.88 12.49
C LEU A 201 -3.12 -3.29 13.00
N VAL A 202 -2.07 -3.87 13.58
CA VAL A 202 -2.18 -5.13 14.35
C VAL A 202 -2.82 -4.85 15.71
N LYS A 203 -2.43 -3.73 16.37
CA LYS A 203 -2.99 -3.28 17.65
C LYS A 203 -2.92 -1.74 17.71
N THR A 204 -3.99 -1.10 18.13
CA THR A 204 -4.04 0.37 18.30
C THR A 204 -3.15 0.88 19.43
N GLU A 205 -2.74 0.02 20.37
CA GLU A 205 -1.87 0.35 21.52
C GLU A 205 -0.39 0.49 21.11
N ASP A 206 -0.02 -0.01 19.93
CA ASP A 206 1.36 -0.03 19.43
C ASP A 206 1.71 1.19 18.58
N LEU A 207 0.96 2.30 18.70
CA LEU A 207 1.19 3.52 17.94
C LEU A 207 1.76 4.65 18.81
N ASP A 208 2.80 5.29 18.29
CA ASP A 208 3.24 6.59 18.75
C ASP A 208 2.70 7.70 17.86
N LYS A 209 2.38 8.85 18.48
CA LYS A 209 1.95 10.05 17.76
C LYS A 209 3.18 10.75 17.18
N THR A 210 3.02 11.37 16.02
CA THR A 210 3.99 12.30 15.44
C THR A 210 3.55 13.75 15.64
N GLU A 211 4.32 14.69 15.11
CA GLU A 211 3.95 16.11 15.07
C GLU A 211 2.72 16.36 14.18
N ASN A 212 2.50 15.50 13.16
CA ASN A 212 1.30 15.54 12.34
C ASN A 212 0.25 14.57 12.91
N SER A 213 -0.93 15.10 13.26
CA SER A 213 -2.04 14.31 13.81
C SER A 213 -2.59 13.21 12.89
N LEU A 214 -2.28 13.24 11.61
CA LEU A 214 -2.68 12.25 10.61
C LEU A 214 -1.61 11.17 10.35
N ILE A 215 -0.46 11.26 11.01
CA ILE A 215 0.67 10.34 10.84
C ILE A 215 1.04 9.73 12.20
N PHE A 216 0.99 8.41 12.26
CA PHE A 216 1.41 7.63 13.43
C PHE A 216 2.63 6.78 13.09
N VAL A 217 3.36 6.33 14.11
CA VAL A 217 4.48 5.37 13.97
C VAL A 217 4.11 4.07 14.67
N GLU A 218 4.19 2.94 13.95
CA GLU A 218 4.03 1.60 14.55
C GLU A 218 5.30 1.21 15.30
N LYS A 219 5.15 0.75 16.54
CA LYS A 219 6.23 0.23 17.37
C LYS A 219 6.57 -1.20 16.92
N ASP A 220 7.36 -1.33 15.88
CA ASP A 220 7.89 -2.62 15.46
C ASP A 220 9.41 -2.63 15.65
N THR A 221 9.97 -3.77 16.04
CA THR A 221 11.42 -3.93 16.14
C THR A 221 11.92 -4.53 14.84
N PRO A 222 12.75 -3.80 14.07
CA PRO A 222 13.31 -4.31 12.84
C PRO A 222 14.09 -5.60 13.04
N LEU A 223 13.93 -6.56 12.14
CA LEU A 223 14.68 -7.80 12.16
C LEU A 223 16.14 -7.57 11.73
N PRO A 224 17.12 -8.14 12.43
CA PRO A 224 18.50 -8.15 11.95
C PRO A 224 18.61 -8.83 10.58
N LYS A 225 19.54 -8.37 9.73
CA LYS A 225 19.76 -8.91 8.38
C LYS A 225 19.89 -10.44 8.37
N SER A 226 20.70 -10.99 9.29
CA SER A 226 20.94 -12.41 9.41
C SER A 226 19.71 -13.24 9.78
N GLU A 227 18.73 -12.64 10.44
CA GLU A 227 17.47 -13.29 10.76
C GLU A 227 16.49 -13.22 9.60
N LEU A 228 16.45 -12.09 8.90
CA LEU A 228 15.64 -11.93 7.70
C LEU A 228 16.05 -12.90 6.58
N GLU A 229 17.36 -13.10 6.37
CA GLU A 229 17.89 -14.00 5.34
C GLU A 229 17.64 -15.49 5.65
N ARG A 230 17.31 -15.84 6.89
CA ARG A 230 16.97 -17.21 7.29
C ARG A 230 15.47 -17.55 7.14
N ARG A 231 14.63 -16.56 6.99
CA ARG A 231 13.19 -16.72 6.79
C ARG A 231 12.82 -16.79 5.32
#